data_04bd52caa050db5796ad3e0669596cb1
#
_entry.id   04bd52caa050db5796ad3e0669596cb1
#
_cell.length_a   1.000
_cell.length_b   1.000
_cell.length_c   1.000
_cell.angle_alpha   90.00
_cell.angle_beta   90.00
_cell.angle_gamma   90.00
#
_symmetry.space_group_name_H-M   'P 1'
#
loop_
_entity.id
_entity.type
_entity.pdbx_description
1 polymer ?
#
loop_
_entity_poly.entity_id
_entity_poly.type
_entity_poly.pdbx_seq_one_letter_code
_entity_poly.pdbx_strand_id
1 'polypeptide(L)'
;MKYYNDISIIIITYKSDQIIYKFVKKIPKKIKVIVVENSKNLVLKKNLEKKFKNVKVYLRNNEGVSSSLNYGVKKTKTKYFLHLSPDLQVDYNDIKVFFYYAKKLRDNFCALGPRFLKTKKRGHIQIDKKLTIAKIDSIHGSYMFMNKQKFNKIGGWDKKIFLYFEETDFCYRAKKMNLFCYQINKIKTQTIDTTVKIENKKLRQNWLNLLIWHFIWSKFYFSKKKNGFLISLIIFLPIIIRILFRIILYKITSDKTKLTKFKFRLNGLYNSIKGNKSFLRLNQIKN
;
A
#
# COMPACT_ATOMS: atom_id res chain seq x y z
N MET A 1 25.65 -1.80 15.89
CA MET A 1 24.66 -0.70 15.82
C MET A 1 24.79 0.20 14.56
N LYS A 2 25.59 -0.20 13.58
CA LYS A 2 25.86 0.54 12.32
C LYS A 2 24.65 0.65 11.39
N TYR A 3 23.67 -0.27 11.50
CA TYR A 3 22.54 -0.38 10.57
C TYR A 3 21.52 0.75 10.62
N TYR A 4 21.33 1.39 11.77
CA TYR A 4 20.29 2.41 11.95
C TYR A 4 20.56 3.71 11.19
N ASN A 5 21.82 3.98 10.85
CA ASN A 5 22.19 5.15 10.05
C ASN A 5 21.89 4.99 8.55
N ASP A 6 21.76 3.74 8.09
CA ASP A 6 21.56 3.40 6.68
C ASP A 6 20.08 3.21 6.33
N ILE A 7 19.15 3.36 7.29
CA ILE A 7 17.72 3.16 7.10
C ILE A 7 16.89 4.31 7.65
N SER A 8 15.83 4.66 6.93
CA SER A 8 14.74 5.51 7.42
C SER A 8 13.43 4.74 7.35
N ILE A 9 12.52 5.00 8.28
CA ILE A 9 11.16 4.45 8.23
C ILE A 9 10.23 5.49 7.61
N ILE A 10 9.39 5.06 6.66
CA ILE A 10 8.37 5.90 6.03
C ILE A 10 7.00 5.33 6.41
N ILE A 11 6.16 6.18 6.99
CA ILE A 11 4.78 5.86 7.37
C ILE A 11 3.86 6.82 6.64
N ILE A 12 2.84 6.28 5.97
CA ILE A 12 1.80 7.07 5.33
C ILE A 12 0.56 7.01 6.21
N THR A 13 0.00 8.17 6.54
CA THR A 13 -1.19 8.30 7.39
C THR A 13 -2.30 9.05 6.69
N TYR A 14 -3.54 8.65 6.99
CA TYR A 14 -4.75 9.36 6.65
C TYR A 14 -5.79 9.05 7.72
N LYS A 15 -6.16 10.03 8.56
CA LYS A 15 -7.08 9.85 9.70
C LYS A 15 -6.66 8.66 10.59
N SER A 16 -5.37 8.59 10.93
CA SER A 16 -4.76 7.47 11.69
C SER A 16 -4.29 7.91 13.09
N ASP A 17 -4.85 8.99 13.62
CA ASP A 17 -4.38 9.67 14.83
C ASP A 17 -4.34 8.75 16.05
N GLN A 18 -5.34 7.85 16.18
CA GLN A 18 -5.45 6.95 17.32
C GLN A 18 -4.35 5.87 17.37
N ILE A 19 -3.81 5.47 16.22
CA ILE A 19 -2.86 4.34 16.16
C ILE A 19 -1.41 4.78 15.99
N ILE A 20 -1.17 5.94 15.35
CA ILE A 20 0.18 6.36 14.97
C ILE A 20 1.10 6.59 16.18
N TYR A 21 0.59 7.15 17.28
CA TYR A 21 1.38 7.37 18.50
C TYR A 21 1.89 6.07 19.10
N LYS A 22 1.01 5.06 19.24
CA LYS A 22 1.35 3.73 19.78
C LYS A 22 2.36 3.03 18.87
N PHE A 23 2.22 3.20 17.56
CA PHE A 23 3.11 2.61 16.58
C PHE A 23 4.51 3.25 16.62
N VAL A 24 4.58 4.58 16.53
CA VAL A 24 5.85 5.32 16.54
C VAL A 24 6.63 5.15 17.86
N LYS A 25 5.93 5.08 19.00
CA LYS A 25 6.56 4.85 20.32
C LYS A 25 7.46 3.62 20.37
N LYS A 26 7.14 2.58 19.59
CA LYS A 26 7.90 1.31 19.54
C LYS A 26 9.14 1.38 18.65
N ILE A 27 9.25 2.39 17.77
CA ILE A 27 10.36 2.53 16.83
C ILE A 27 11.63 2.93 17.60
N PRO A 28 12.80 2.26 17.36
CA PRO A 28 14.05 2.65 17.97
C PRO A 28 14.41 4.12 17.71
N LYS A 29 14.70 4.90 18.75
CA LYS A 29 14.94 6.36 18.68
C LYS A 29 16.09 6.76 17.73
N LYS A 30 17.00 5.84 17.42
CA LYS A 30 18.12 6.06 16.49
C LYS A 30 17.71 6.04 15.02
N ILE A 31 16.50 5.53 14.68
CA ILE A 31 16.01 5.46 13.31
C ILE A 31 15.22 6.72 12.99
N LYS A 32 15.54 7.39 11.89
CA LYS A 32 14.77 8.52 11.39
C LYS A 32 13.42 8.05 10.84
N VAL A 33 12.35 8.69 11.26
CA VAL A 33 10.97 8.37 10.86
C VAL A 33 10.40 9.55 10.07
N ILE A 34 9.92 9.27 8.89
CA ILE A 34 9.22 10.20 8.02
C ILE A 34 7.75 9.80 8.00
N VAL A 35 6.89 10.68 8.50
CA VAL A 35 5.44 10.52 8.44
C VAL A 35 4.92 11.43 7.33
N VAL A 36 4.23 10.84 6.35
CA VAL A 36 3.53 11.59 5.31
C VAL A 36 2.04 11.57 5.65
N GLU A 37 1.55 12.71 6.13
CA GLU A 37 0.20 12.86 6.65
C GLU A 37 -0.71 13.51 5.60
N ASN A 38 -1.71 12.76 5.14
CA ASN A 38 -2.55 13.09 3.98
C ASN A 38 -3.89 13.75 4.33
N SER A 39 -4.19 14.01 5.60
CA SER A 39 -5.38 14.77 6.04
C SER A 39 -5.08 16.20 6.47
N LYS A 40 -3.82 16.64 6.33
CA LYS A 40 -3.34 17.98 6.74
C LYS A 40 -3.54 18.27 8.24
N ASN A 41 -3.46 17.25 9.08
CA ASN A 41 -3.65 17.40 10.52
C ASN A 41 -2.43 18.06 11.17
N LEU A 42 -2.52 19.40 11.37
CA LEU A 42 -1.48 20.19 12.02
C LEU A 42 -1.28 19.83 13.50
N VAL A 43 -2.35 19.48 14.20
CA VAL A 43 -2.30 19.08 15.62
C VAL A 43 -1.50 17.79 15.76
N LEU A 44 -1.80 16.79 14.93
CA LEU A 44 -1.05 15.52 14.87
C LEU A 44 0.44 15.78 14.60
N LYS A 45 0.76 16.64 13.63
CA LYS A 45 2.14 16.99 13.30
C LYS A 45 2.86 17.59 14.51
N LYS A 46 2.31 18.65 15.11
CA LYS A 46 2.92 19.34 16.27
C LYS A 46 3.17 18.37 17.43
N ASN A 47 2.18 17.54 17.75
CA ASN A 47 2.25 16.61 18.86
C ASN A 47 3.25 15.48 18.62
N LEU A 48 3.30 14.88 17.41
CA LEU A 48 4.25 13.83 17.08
C LEU A 48 5.71 14.35 17.11
N GLU A 49 5.97 15.49 16.47
CA GLU A 49 7.33 16.07 16.42
C GLU A 49 7.79 16.57 17.80
N LYS A 50 6.88 17.07 18.65
CA LYS A 50 7.20 17.43 20.05
C LYS A 50 7.58 16.21 20.87
N LYS A 51 6.80 15.11 20.73
CA LYS A 51 6.97 13.90 21.54
C LYS A 51 8.12 13.01 21.10
N PHE A 52 8.42 12.93 19.81
CA PHE A 52 9.40 12.02 19.21
C PHE A 52 10.42 12.78 18.37
N LYS A 53 11.61 13.01 18.90
CA LYS A 53 12.67 13.81 18.26
C LYS A 53 13.22 13.20 16.95
N ASN A 54 13.05 11.89 16.75
CA ASN A 54 13.44 11.19 15.52
C ASN A 54 12.35 11.17 14.44
N VAL A 55 11.19 11.82 14.67
CA VAL A 55 10.06 11.89 13.75
C VAL A 55 10.00 13.24 13.06
N LYS A 56 9.79 13.21 11.73
CA LYS A 56 9.44 14.39 10.93
C LYS A 56 8.14 14.15 10.18
N VAL A 57 7.17 15.04 10.33
CA VAL A 57 5.85 14.94 9.72
C VAL A 57 5.72 15.93 8.56
N TYR A 58 5.32 15.43 7.39
CA TYR A 58 5.05 16.23 6.20
C TYR A 58 3.56 16.17 5.88
N LEU A 59 2.91 17.32 5.93
CA LEU A 59 1.50 17.46 5.60
C LEU A 59 1.30 17.54 4.09
N ARG A 60 0.35 16.77 3.57
CA ARG A 60 0.02 16.77 2.14
C ARG A 60 -1.49 16.69 1.89
N ASN A 61 -1.88 17.02 0.68
CA ASN A 61 -3.17 16.60 0.14
C ASN A 61 -3.18 15.09 -0.07
N ASN A 62 -4.35 14.46 0.06
CA ASN A 62 -4.49 13.03 -0.20
C ASN A 62 -4.46 12.75 -1.72
N GLU A 63 -3.26 12.58 -2.24
CA GLU A 63 -3.00 12.18 -3.63
C GLU A 63 -2.80 10.67 -3.79
N GLY A 64 -3.07 9.89 -2.74
CA GLY A 64 -2.92 8.44 -2.72
C GLY A 64 -1.59 7.95 -2.15
N VAL A 65 -1.56 6.63 -1.94
CA VAL A 65 -0.43 5.96 -1.29
C VAL A 65 0.84 6.05 -2.14
N SER A 66 0.74 5.86 -3.46
CA SER A 66 1.87 5.94 -4.38
C SER A 66 2.57 7.31 -4.36
N SER A 67 1.78 8.39 -4.47
CA SER A 67 2.32 9.76 -4.44
C SER A 67 2.97 10.07 -3.09
N SER A 68 2.35 9.62 -2.00
CA SER A 68 2.83 9.84 -0.65
C SER A 68 4.11 9.09 -0.35
N LEU A 69 4.24 7.80 -0.76
CA LEU A 69 5.48 7.06 -0.59
C LEU A 69 6.62 7.70 -1.39
N ASN A 70 6.39 8.00 -2.65
CA ASN A 70 7.39 8.66 -3.50
C ASN A 70 7.88 9.97 -2.89
N TYR A 71 6.96 10.75 -2.28
CA TYR A 71 7.33 11.96 -1.56
C TYR A 71 8.17 11.67 -0.32
N GLY A 72 7.77 10.70 0.50
CA GLY A 72 8.51 10.27 1.68
C GLY A 72 9.93 9.81 1.32
N VAL A 73 10.09 9.03 0.25
CA VAL A 73 11.39 8.57 -0.25
C VAL A 73 12.30 9.73 -0.63
N LYS A 74 11.78 10.79 -1.25
CA LYS A 74 12.56 12.01 -1.56
C LYS A 74 13.09 12.72 -0.31
N LYS A 75 12.42 12.54 0.84
CA LYS A 75 12.85 13.12 2.13
C LYS A 75 13.87 12.26 2.88
N THR A 76 14.13 11.01 2.46
CA THR A 76 15.17 10.16 3.05
C THR A 76 16.55 10.51 2.49
N LYS A 77 17.57 10.39 3.36
CA LYS A 77 18.98 10.47 2.96
C LYS A 77 19.71 9.13 3.04
N THR A 78 19.01 8.09 3.51
CA THR A 78 19.56 6.76 3.78
C THR A 78 19.56 5.86 2.54
N LYS A 79 20.45 4.88 2.52
CA LYS A 79 20.59 3.89 1.44
C LYS A 79 19.34 3.03 1.29
N TYR A 80 18.72 2.68 2.43
CA TYR A 80 17.49 1.90 2.47
C TYR A 80 16.37 2.70 3.12
N PHE A 81 15.16 2.30 2.84
CA PHE A 81 13.99 2.73 3.60
C PHE A 81 13.07 1.55 3.88
N LEU A 82 12.36 1.64 4.99
CA LEU A 82 11.36 0.68 5.42
C LEU A 82 10.00 1.36 5.38
N HIS A 83 9.15 0.97 4.43
CA HIS A 83 7.77 1.40 4.41
C HIS A 83 6.95 0.51 5.35
N LEU A 84 6.25 1.13 6.28
CA LEU A 84 5.41 0.47 7.28
C LEU A 84 4.03 1.13 7.35
N SER A 85 3.01 0.30 7.36
CA SER A 85 1.65 0.71 7.74
C SER A 85 1.49 0.66 9.26
N PRO A 86 0.85 1.66 9.91
CA PRO A 86 0.79 1.73 11.37
C PRO A 86 -0.15 0.71 12.04
N ASP A 87 -0.87 -0.09 11.25
CA ASP A 87 -1.76 -1.16 11.68
C ASP A 87 -1.09 -2.55 11.76
N LEU A 88 0.24 -2.60 11.63
CA LEU A 88 1.00 -3.84 11.64
C LEU A 88 1.59 -4.18 13.02
N GLN A 89 1.70 -5.46 13.28
CA GLN A 89 2.60 -5.98 14.30
C GLN A 89 4.02 -6.07 13.70
N VAL A 90 4.95 -5.30 14.26
CA VAL A 90 6.34 -5.23 13.78
C VAL A 90 7.29 -5.52 14.91
N ASP A 91 8.24 -6.44 14.70
CA ASP A 91 9.44 -6.59 15.51
C ASP A 91 10.59 -5.81 14.86
N TYR A 92 11.06 -4.77 15.54
CA TYR A 92 12.17 -3.95 15.01
C TYR A 92 13.53 -4.65 15.01
N ASN A 93 13.66 -5.82 15.66
CA ASN A 93 14.83 -6.70 15.51
C ASN A 93 14.93 -7.28 14.09
N ASP A 94 13.82 -7.37 13.37
CA ASP A 94 13.78 -7.82 11.98
C ASP A 94 14.61 -6.94 11.04
N ILE A 95 14.89 -5.69 11.42
CA ILE A 95 15.79 -4.80 10.67
C ILE A 95 17.17 -5.46 10.48
N LYS A 96 17.71 -6.14 11.48
CA LYS A 96 18.98 -6.88 11.37
C LYS A 96 18.90 -8.00 10.34
N VAL A 97 17.74 -8.67 10.29
CA VAL A 97 17.48 -9.76 9.32
C VAL A 97 17.40 -9.20 7.90
N PHE A 98 16.74 -8.07 7.69
CA PHE A 98 16.73 -7.40 6.39
C PHE A 98 18.14 -7.03 5.94
N PHE A 99 18.97 -6.46 6.81
CA PHE A 99 20.35 -6.13 6.46
C PHE A 99 21.22 -7.37 6.17
N TYR A 100 21.02 -8.46 6.90
CA TYR A 100 21.68 -9.72 6.61
C TYR A 100 21.39 -10.19 5.18
N TYR A 101 20.11 -10.21 4.79
CA TYR A 101 19.74 -10.61 3.42
C TYR A 101 20.12 -9.59 2.37
N ALA A 102 20.10 -8.30 2.67
CA ALA A 102 20.59 -7.26 1.77
C ALA A 102 22.06 -7.51 1.41
N LYS A 103 22.91 -7.81 2.40
CA LYS A 103 24.31 -8.17 2.20
C LYS A 103 24.45 -9.49 1.44
N LYS A 104 23.71 -10.53 1.81
CA LYS A 104 23.73 -11.84 1.13
C LYS A 104 23.35 -11.73 -0.35
N LEU A 105 22.40 -10.88 -0.69
CA LEU A 105 22.01 -10.59 -2.07
C LEU A 105 22.92 -9.57 -2.76
N ARG A 106 23.99 -9.10 -2.13
CA ARG A 106 24.91 -8.05 -2.64
C ARG A 106 24.16 -6.83 -3.17
N ASP A 107 23.12 -6.40 -2.44
CA ASP A 107 22.18 -5.32 -2.83
C ASP A 107 21.45 -5.53 -4.18
N ASN A 108 21.49 -6.73 -4.73
CA ASN A 108 20.79 -7.06 -5.97
C ASN A 108 19.31 -7.44 -5.70
N PHE A 109 18.60 -6.53 -5.04
CA PHE A 109 17.15 -6.61 -4.79
C PHE A 109 16.54 -5.22 -4.89
N CYS A 110 15.26 -5.12 -5.19
CA CYS A 110 14.52 -3.86 -5.09
C CYS A 110 13.71 -3.77 -3.79
N ALA A 111 13.12 -4.87 -3.34
CA ALA A 111 12.37 -4.93 -2.10
C ALA A 111 12.48 -6.30 -1.41
N LEU A 112 12.51 -6.28 -0.08
CA LEU A 112 12.38 -7.44 0.78
C LEU A 112 11.13 -7.30 1.63
N GLY A 113 10.35 -8.36 1.79
CA GLY A 113 9.12 -8.35 2.59
C GLY A 113 9.03 -9.52 3.56
N PRO A 114 8.22 -9.40 4.62
CA PRO A 114 7.96 -10.47 5.57
C PRO A 114 6.95 -11.48 5.05
N ARG A 115 6.82 -12.59 5.77
CA ARG A 115 5.67 -13.48 5.69
C ARG A 115 4.51 -12.92 6.52
N PHE A 116 3.33 -12.84 5.92
CA PHE A 116 2.10 -12.49 6.64
C PHE A 116 1.44 -13.75 7.21
N LEU A 117 1.19 -13.77 8.53
CA LEU A 117 0.61 -14.92 9.24
C LEU A 117 -0.87 -15.11 8.89
N LYS A 118 -1.61 -14.01 8.74
CA LYS A 118 -3.03 -14.01 8.37
C LYS A 118 -3.23 -13.06 7.18
N THR A 119 -3.39 -13.62 6.00
CA THR A 119 -3.73 -12.81 4.82
C THR A 119 -5.23 -12.98 4.52
N LYS A 120 -6.02 -11.94 4.78
CA LYS A 120 -7.40 -11.86 4.27
C LYS A 120 -7.44 -11.51 2.77
N LYS A 121 -6.31 -11.14 2.18
CA LYS A 121 -6.24 -10.69 0.79
C LYS A 121 -6.10 -11.89 -0.14
N ARG A 122 -7.14 -12.19 -0.89
CA ARG A 122 -7.08 -13.07 -2.05
C ARG A 122 -6.06 -12.51 -3.04
N GLY A 123 -5.04 -13.30 -3.39
CA GLY A 123 -4.09 -12.96 -4.45
C GLY A 123 -2.65 -12.67 -4.00
N HIS A 124 -2.33 -12.57 -2.71
CA HIS A 124 -0.94 -12.58 -2.26
C HIS A 124 -0.45 -14.02 -2.11
N ILE A 125 0.19 -14.51 -3.17
CA ILE A 125 0.90 -15.78 -3.13
C ILE A 125 2.16 -15.56 -2.29
N GLN A 126 2.34 -16.37 -1.26
CA GLN A 126 3.55 -16.38 -0.43
C GLN A 126 4.42 -17.57 -0.84
N ILE A 127 5.72 -17.43 -0.64
CA ILE A 127 6.66 -18.53 -0.90
C ILE A 127 6.39 -19.73 0.03
N ASP A 128 6.85 -20.91 -0.35
CA ASP A 128 6.76 -22.11 0.49
C ASP A 128 7.33 -21.84 1.89
N LYS A 129 6.67 -22.39 2.93
CA LYS A 129 7.08 -22.23 4.32
C LYS A 129 8.46 -22.82 4.62
N LYS A 130 8.88 -23.84 3.88
CA LYS A 130 10.18 -24.52 4.02
C LYS A 130 11.35 -23.64 3.54
N LEU A 131 11.10 -22.69 2.63
CA LEU A 131 12.13 -21.80 2.11
C LEU A 131 12.43 -20.67 3.12
N THR A 132 13.69 -20.31 3.28
CA THR A 132 14.07 -19.16 4.12
C THR A 132 13.85 -17.84 3.41
N ILE A 133 14.16 -17.77 2.12
CA ILE A 133 13.98 -16.64 1.22
C ILE A 133 13.76 -17.13 -0.20
N ALA A 134 12.87 -16.49 -0.96
CA ALA A 134 12.73 -16.71 -2.40
C ALA A 134 12.20 -15.46 -3.11
N LYS A 135 12.38 -15.42 -4.44
CA LYS A 135 11.79 -14.41 -5.31
C LYS A 135 10.27 -14.50 -5.25
N ILE A 136 9.62 -13.34 -5.30
CA ILE A 136 8.16 -13.24 -5.29
C ILE A 136 7.71 -12.17 -6.29
N ASP A 137 6.58 -12.42 -6.96
CA ASP A 137 6.06 -11.51 -7.97
C ASP A 137 5.38 -10.27 -7.38
N SER A 138 4.94 -10.32 -6.12
CA SER A 138 4.36 -9.17 -5.41
C SER A 138 4.57 -9.30 -3.90
N ILE A 139 5.13 -8.27 -3.28
CA ILE A 139 5.26 -8.13 -1.83
C ILE A 139 4.03 -7.40 -1.30
N HIS A 140 3.65 -7.67 -0.05
CA HIS A 140 2.57 -6.92 0.58
C HIS A 140 3.00 -5.47 0.86
N GLY A 141 2.30 -4.50 0.23
CA GLY A 141 2.69 -3.09 0.22
C GLY A 141 2.80 -2.40 1.59
N SER A 142 2.22 -2.99 2.65
CA SER A 142 2.25 -2.40 3.99
C SER A 142 3.55 -2.63 4.78
N TYR A 143 4.44 -3.55 4.34
CA TYR A 143 5.71 -3.82 5.00
C TYR A 143 6.79 -4.16 3.96
N MET A 144 7.58 -3.18 3.56
CA MET A 144 8.59 -3.34 2.51
C MET A 144 9.90 -2.68 2.92
N PHE A 145 10.98 -3.47 3.04
CA PHE A 145 12.35 -2.97 3.13
C PHE A 145 12.88 -2.79 1.71
N MET A 146 13.28 -1.57 1.37
CA MET A 146 13.53 -1.18 -0.01
C MET A 146 14.93 -0.61 -0.22
N ASN A 147 15.58 -1.01 -1.30
CA ASN A 147 16.80 -0.39 -1.80
C ASN A 147 16.43 0.90 -2.54
N LYS A 148 16.81 2.07 -1.99
CA LYS A 148 16.43 3.38 -2.53
C LYS A 148 16.94 3.62 -3.94
N GLN A 149 18.18 3.21 -4.25
CA GLN A 149 18.75 3.35 -5.58
C GLN A 149 17.94 2.56 -6.62
N LYS A 150 17.61 1.31 -6.31
CA LYS A 150 16.80 0.45 -7.18
C LYS A 150 15.37 0.98 -7.31
N PHE A 151 14.78 1.45 -6.20
CA PHE A 151 13.47 2.09 -6.21
C PHE A 151 13.42 3.29 -7.18
N ASN A 152 14.42 4.16 -7.11
CA ASN A 152 14.52 5.32 -8.00
C ASN A 152 14.75 4.90 -9.47
N LYS A 153 15.60 3.87 -9.70
CA LYS A 153 15.88 3.33 -11.05
C LYS A 153 14.60 2.79 -11.71
N ILE A 154 13.70 2.16 -10.93
CA ILE A 154 12.40 1.65 -11.41
C ILE A 154 11.39 2.80 -11.64
N GLY A 155 11.66 4.01 -11.13
CA GLY A 155 10.80 5.19 -11.21
C GLY A 155 9.80 5.32 -10.07
N GLY A 156 10.02 4.60 -8.95
CA GLY A 156 9.14 4.60 -7.77
C GLY A 156 7.80 3.92 -8.01
N TRP A 157 6.82 4.20 -7.16
CA TRP A 157 5.46 3.75 -7.34
C TRP A 157 4.72 4.61 -8.38
N ASP A 158 3.86 3.98 -9.18
CA ASP A 158 3.11 4.68 -10.21
C ASP A 158 2.06 5.64 -9.61
N LYS A 159 2.29 6.95 -9.75
CA LYS A 159 1.42 8.00 -9.20
C LYS A 159 -0.01 7.99 -9.76
N LYS A 160 -0.26 7.32 -10.90
CA LYS A 160 -1.60 7.15 -11.44
C LYS A 160 -2.44 6.23 -10.57
N ILE A 161 -1.81 5.33 -9.80
CA ILE A 161 -2.47 4.43 -8.85
C ILE A 161 -2.63 5.17 -7.52
N PHE A 162 -3.88 5.49 -7.17
CA PHE A 162 -4.18 6.15 -5.90
C PHE A 162 -4.10 5.17 -4.72
N LEU A 163 -4.66 3.97 -4.88
CA LEU A 163 -4.74 2.93 -3.86
C LEU A 163 -4.91 1.56 -4.50
N TYR A 164 -4.23 0.55 -3.94
CA TYR A 164 -4.16 -0.84 -4.38
C TYR A 164 -3.38 -1.07 -5.68
N PHE A 165 -2.66 -2.15 -5.77
CA PHE A 165 -1.79 -2.57 -6.88
C PHE A 165 -0.52 -1.72 -7.08
N GLU A 166 -0.24 -0.73 -6.24
CA GLU A 166 0.99 0.07 -6.31
C GLU A 166 2.24 -0.78 -6.15
N GLU A 167 2.25 -1.67 -5.17
CA GLU A 167 3.34 -2.61 -4.93
C GLU A 167 3.43 -3.69 -6.00
N THR A 168 2.28 -4.16 -6.50
CA THR A 168 2.20 -5.17 -7.55
C THR A 168 2.74 -4.62 -8.87
N ASP A 169 2.35 -3.39 -9.25
CA ASP A 169 2.89 -2.68 -10.40
C ASP A 169 4.39 -2.44 -10.27
N PHE A 170 4.85 -2.03 -9.09
CA PHE A 170 6.26 -1.80 -8.83
C PHE A 170 7.08 -3.09 -8.99
N CYS A 171 6.66 -4.20 -8.39
CA CYS A 171 7.34 -5.49 -8.51
C CYS A 171 7.34 -6.00 -9.96
N TYR A 172 6.25 -5.79 -10.71
CA TYR A 172 6.18 -6.13 -12.13
C TYR A 172 7.19 -5.34 -12.96
N ARG A 173 7.28 -4.00 -12.77
CA ARG A 173 8.28 -3.17 -13.46
C ARG A 173 9.70 -3.52 -13.07
N ALA A 174 9.95 -3.83 -11.80
CA ALA A 174 11.23 -4.30 -11.31
C ALA A 174 11.66 -5.57 -12.03
N LYS A 175 10.76 -6.58 -12.13
CA LYS A 175 11.03 -7.87 -12.81
C LYS A 175 11.40 -7.65 -14.27
N LYS A 176 10.75 -6.73 -14.98
CA LYS A 176 11.12 -6.38 -16.37
C LYS A 176 12.52 -5.77 -16.52
N MET A 177 13.07 -5.23 -15.44
CA MET A 177 14.43 -4.67 -15.39
C MET A 177 15.43 -5.65 -14.77
N ASN A 178 15.09 -6.95 -14.65
CA ASN A 178 15.89 -7.97 -13.96
C ASN A 178 16.23 -7.62 -12.50
N LEU A 179 15.36 -6.80 -11.86
CA LEU A 179 15.41 -6.49 -10.44
C LEU A 179 14.31 -7.27 -9.73
N PHE A 180 14.64 -7.92 -8.62
CA PHE A 180 13.71 -8.84 -7.99
C PHE A 180 13.29 -8.38 -6.59
N CYS A 181 12.07 -8.77 -6.22
CA CYS A 181 11.55 -8.69 -4.88
C CYS A 181 11.66 -10.07 -4.22
N TYR A 182 11.89 -10.10 -2.90
CA TYR A 182 12.05 -11.35 -2.16
C TYR A 182 11.19 -11.34 -0.92
N GLN A 183 10.60 -12.48 -0.58
CA GLN A 183 9.99 -12.71 0.71
C GLN A 183 10.98 -13.45 1.62
N ILE A 184 11.04 -13.03 2.88
CA ILE A 184 11.87 -13.63 3.94
C ILE A 184 10.91 -14.27 4.95
N ASN A 185 10.88 -15.61 5.02
CA ASN A 185 9.97 -16.34 5.89
C ASN A 185 10.29 -16.24 7.38
N LYS A 186 11.55 -15.93 7.73
CA LYS A 186 11.99 -15.71 9.11
C LYS A 186 11.31 -14.49 9.75
N ILE A 187 11.03 -13.46 8.93
CA ILE A 187 10.30 -12.26 9.35
C ILE A 187 8.81 -12.54 9.23
N LYS A 188 8.08 -12.41 10.33
CA LYS A 188 6.64 -12.67 10.40
C LYS A 188 5.88 -11.44 10.86
N THR A 189 4.76 -11.15 10.24
CA THR A 189 3.90 -10.03 10.60
C THR A 189 2.42 -10.36 10.41
N GLN A 190 1.57 -9.55 10.99
CA GLN A 190 0.13 -9.59 10.77
C GLN A 190 -0.47 -8.19 10.96
N THR A 191 -1.62 -7.97 10.34
CA THR A 191 -2.43 -6.77 10.59
C THR A 191 -3.17 -6.94 11.91
N ILE A 192 -3.02 -5.99 12.83
CA ILE A 192 -3.61 -6.01 14.18
C ILE A 192 -4.75 -5.02 14.35
N ASP A 193 -4.90 -4.05 13.44
CA ASP A 193 -5.91 -3.01 13.52
C ASP A 193 -6.31 -2.52 12.11
N THR A 194 -7.09 -1.45 12.02
CA THR A 194 -7.42 -0.75 10.78
C THR A 194 -6.74 0.61 10.75
N THR A 195 -6.05 0.92 9.65
CA THR A 195 -5.28 2.17 9.50
C THR A 195 -6.17 3.41 9.61
N VAL A 196 -7.37 3.37 9.01
CA VAL A 196 -8.31 4.49 8.97
C VAL A 196 -9.45 4.24 9.94
N LYS A 197 -9.64 5.14 10.89
CA LYS A 197 -10.73 5.11 11.88
C LYS A 197 -11.78 6.15 11.50
N ILE A 198 -12.99 5.71 11.21
CA ILE A 198 -14.13 6.57 10.91
C ILE A 198 -15.31 6.10 11.78
N GLU A 199 -15.72 6.93 12.72
CA GLU A 199 -16.79 6.63 13.68
C GLU A 199 -18.18 6.78 13.04
N ASN A 200 -18.36 7.81 12.22
CA ASN A 200 -19.64 8.04 11.55
C ASN A 200 -19.94 6.91 10.55
N LYS A 201 -21.07 6.19 10.77
CA LYS A 201 -21.49 5.03 9.96
C LYS A 201 -21.62 5.36 8.47
N LYS A 202 -22.22 6.49 8.12
CA LYS A 202 -22.44 6.92 6.73
C LYS A 202 -21.11 7.21 6.04
N LEU A 203 -20.23 7.97 6.69
CA LEU A 203 -18.89 8.28 6.18
C LEU A 203 -18.02 7.02 6.08
N ARG A 204 -18.17 6.07 7.01
CA ARG A 204 -17.52 4.77 6.95
C ARG A 204 -17.99 3.95 5.75
N GLN A 205 -19.30 3.95 5.44
CA GLN A 205 -19.82 3.26 4.26
C GLN A 205 -19.30 3.91 2.97
N ASN A 206 -19.24 5.24 2.91
CA ASN A 206 -18.66 5.96 1.77
C ASN A 206 -17.17 5.63 1.60
N TRP A 207 -16.43 5.51 2.71
CA TRP A 207 -15.04 5.05 2.68
C TRP A 207 -14.90 3.63 2.12
N LEU A 208 -15.75 2.69 2.54
CA LEU A 208 -15.74 1.32 2.01
C LEU A 208 -16.06 1.29 0.50
N ASN A 209 -17.00 2.09 0.04
CA ASN A 209 -17.35 2.20 -1.37
C ASN A 209 -16.18 2.80 -2.18
N LEU A 210 -15.49 3.81 -1.63
CA LEU A 210 -14.28 4.38 -2.21
C LEU A 210 -13.17 3.32 -2.37
N LEU A 211 -12.93 2.49 -1.35
CA LEU A 211 -11.95 1.41 -1.42
C LEU A 211 -12.28 0.42 -2.54
N ILE A 212 -13.56 0.07 -2.71
CA ILE A 212 -14.02 -0.84 -3.76
C ILE A 212 -13.82 -0.23 -5.15
N TRP A 213 -14.12 1.06 -5.30
CA TRP A 213 -13.93 1.80 -6.53
C TRP A 213 -12.46 1.80 -6.95
N HIS A 214 -11.55 2.16 -6.04
CA HIS A 214 -10.12 2.17 -6.33
C HIS A 214 -9.55 0.78 -6.60
N PHE A 215 -10.02 -0.24 -5.86
CA PHE A 215 -9.55 -1.60 -6.06
C PHE A 215 -9.82 -2.10 -7.49
N ILE A 216 -11.03 -1.92 -8.01
CA ILE A 216 -11.37 -2.41 -9.36
C ILE A 216 -10.75 -1.54 -10.44
N TRP A 217 -10.66 -0.21 -10.20
CA TRP A 217 -9.97 0.72 -11.09
C TRP A 217 -8.50 0.31 -11.26
N SER A 218 -7.79 0.15 -10.17
CA SER A 218 -6.37 -0.19 -10.17
C SER A 218 -6.11 -1.61 -10.71
N LYS A 219 -7.04 -2.55 -10.45
CA LYS A 219 -6.95 -3.92 -10.97
C LYS A 219 -7.01 -3.95 -12.50
N PHE A 220 -7.94 -3.20 -13.11
CA PHE A 220 -8.02 -3.11 -14.56
C PHE A 220 -6.84 -2.32 -15.14
N TYR A 221 -6.49 -1.19 -14.54
CA TYR A 221 -5.33 -0.38 -14.95
C TYR A 221 -4.04 -1.20 -14.98
N PHE A 222 -3.77 -1.98 -13.93
CA PHE A 222 -2.61 -2.88 -13.88
C PHE A 222 -2.70 -4.00 -14.92
N SER A 223 -3.87 -4.63 -15.11
CA SER A 223 -4.09 -5.63 -16.15
C SER A 223 -3.77 -5.07 -17.53
N LYS A 224 -4.31 -3.89 -17.86
CA LYS A 224 -4.04 -3.19 -19.12
C LYS A 224 -2.56 -2.90 -19.33
N LYS A 225 -1.85 -2.51 -18.28
CA LYS A 225 -0.41 -2.23 -18.31
C LYS A 225 0.41 -3.51 -18.53
N LYS A 226 -0.07 -4.64 -18.00
CA LYS A 226 0.61 -5.94 -18.09
C LYS A 226 0.34 -6.66 -19.42
N ASN A 227 -0.92 -6.70 -19.85
CA ASN A 227 -1.40 -7.58 -20.93
C ASN A 227 -1.87 -6.80 -22.17
N GLY A 228 -1.91 -5.48 -22.14
CA GLY A 228 -2.54 -4.67 -23.16
C GLY A 228 -4.07 -4.52 -22.97
N PHE A 229 -4.68 -3.63 -23.75
CA PHE A 229 -6.07 -3.24 -23.54
C PHE A 229 -7.08 -4.35 -23.91
N LEU A 230 -6.96 -4.93 -25.11
CA LEU A 230 -7.90 -5.95 -25.60
C LEU A 230 -7.91 -7.21 -24.75
N ILE A 231 -6.72 -7.74 -24.42
CA ILE A 231 -6.59 -8.92 -23.57
C ILE A 231 -7.18 -8.64 -22.20
N SER A 232 -6.98 -7.43 -21.67
CA SER A 232 -7.56 -7.06 -20.37
C SER A 232 -9.07 -6.95 -20.39
N LEU A 233 -9.68 -6.52 -21.50
CA LEU A 233 -11.14 -6.54 -21.66
C LEU A 233 -11.66 -7.99 -21.61
N ILE A 234 -11.01 -8.92 -22.31
CA ILE A 234 -11.39 -10.33 -22.31
C ILE A 234 -11.28 -10.92 -20.89
N ILE A 235 -10.16 -10.68 -20.19
CA ILE A 235 -9.95 -11.15 -18.81
C ILE A 235 -11.02 -10.59 -17.87
N PHE A 236 -11.50 -9.36 -18.10
CA PHE A 236 -12.48 -8.70 -17.24
C PHE A 236 -13.93 -8.98 -17.61
N LEU A 237 -14.20 -9.58 -18.78
CA LEU A 237 -15.56 -9.89 -19.22
C LEU A 237 -16.38 -10.70 -18.18
N PRO A 238 -15.88 -11.77 -17.59
CA PRO A 238 -16.60 -12.50 -16.54
C PRO A 238 -16.85 -11.63 -15.28
N ILE A 239 -15.94 -10.70 -14.99
CA ILE A 239 -16.10 -9.77 -13.86
C ILE A 239 -17.21 -8.76 -14.17
N ILE A 240 -17.27 -8.24 -15.39
CA ILE A 240 -18.31 -7.31 -15.86
C ILE A 240 -19.68 -7.99 -15.77
N ILE A 241 -19.83 -9.18 -16.36
CA ILE A 241 -21.08 -9.96 -16.32
C ILE A 241 -21.53 -10.17 -14.87
N ARG A 242 -20.62 -10.59 -13.99
CA ARG A 242 -20.94 -10.78 -12.55
C ARG A 242 -21.37 -9.47 -11.88
N ILE A 243 -20.74 -8.34 -12.20
CA ILE A 243 -21.13 -7.04 -11.63
C ILE A 243 -22.54 -6.67 -12.08
N LEU A 244 -22.85 -6.79 -13.38
CA LEU A 244 -24.16 -6.47 -13.93
C LEU A 244 -25.24 -7.37 -13.34
N PHE A 245 -25.01 -8.69 -13.32
CA PHE A 245 -25.93 -9.64 -12.68
C PHE A 245 -26.22 -9.27 -11.22
N ARG A 246 -25.19 -8.92 -10.44
CA ARG A 246 -25.35 -8.52 -9.03
C ARG A 246 -26.10 -7.20 -8.88
N ILE A 247 -25.95 -6.27 -9.80
CA ILE A 247 -26.73 -5.01 -9.80
C ILE A 247 -28.21 -5.32 -10.01
N ILE A 248 -28.56 -6.16 -11.01
CA ILE A 248 -29.94 -6.58 -11.27
C ILE A 248 -30.52 -7.31 -10.04
N LEU A 249 -29.81 -8.32 -9.53
CA LEU A 249 -30.23 -9.09 -8.36
C LEU A 249 -30.52 -8.18 -7.16
N TYR A 250 -29.59 -7.24 -6.81
CA TYR A 250 -29.79 -6.38 -5.65
C TYR A 250 -30.78 -5.24 -5.88
N LYS A 251 -31.13 -4.94 -7.15
CA LYS A 251 -32.28 -4.10 -7.46
C LYS A 251 -33.59 -4.82 -7.17
N ILE A 252 -33.72 -6.09 -7.59
CA ILE A 252 -34.91 -6.94 -7.36
C ILE A 252 -35.09 -7.21 -5.85
N THR A 253 -34.01 -7.59 -5.16
CA THR A 253 -34.06 -7.89 -3.71
C THR A 253 -34.07 -6.66 -2.81
N SER A 254 -34.12 -5.44 -3.40
CA SER A 254 -34.16 -4.16 -2.68
C SER A 254 -33.00 -3.96 -1.68
N ASP A 255 -31.85 -4.68 -1.83
CA ASP A 255 -30.68 -4.51 -0.98
C ASP A 255 -29.87 -3.27 -1.41
N LYS A 256 -30.29 -2.10 -0.93
CA LYS A 256 -29.69 -0.79 -1.26
C LYS A 256 -28.18 -0.75 -0.98
N THR A 257 -27.73 -1.38 0.10
CA THR A 257 -26.29 -1.36 0.49
C THR A 257 -25.43 -2.13 -0.51
N LYS A 258 -25.83 -3.36 -0.86
CA LYS A 258 -25.11 -4.15 -1.85
C LYS A 258 -25.24 -3.56 -3.26
N LEU A 259 -26.43 -3.05 -3.62
CA LEU A 259 -26.64 -2.35 -4.90
C LEU A 259 -25.63 -1.19 -5.05
N THR A 260 -25.55 -0.31 -4.05
CA THR A 260 -24.60 0.82 -4.05
C THR A 260 -23.16 0.35 -4.21
N LYS A 261 -22.75 -0.67 -3.45
CA LYS A 261 -21.43 -1.29 -3.55
C LYS A 261 -21.09 -1.74 -4.99
N PHE A 262 -22.02 -2.39 -5.68
CA PHE A 262 -21.76 -2.87 -7.04
C PHE A 262 -21.84 -1.76 -8.10
N LYS A 263 -22.65 -0.72 -7.87
CA LYS A 263 -22.62 0.51 -8.69
C LYS A 263 -21.25 1.20 -8.61
N PHE A 264 -20.65 1.34 -7.42
CA PHE A 264 -19.29 1.87 -7.27
C PHE A 264 -18.25 1.00 -7.97
N ARG A 265 -18.40 -0.33 -7.91
CA ARG A 265 -17.51 -1.25 -8.61
C ARG A 265 -17.61 -1.10 -10.12
N LEU A 266 -18.84 -1.00 -10.66
CA LEU A 266 -19.04 -0.77 -12.10
C LEU A 266 -18.46 0.57 -12.55
N ASN A 267 -18.73 1.63 -11.80
CA ASN A 267 -18.23 2.96 -12.09
C ASN A 267 -16.69 3.02 -12.08
N GLY A 268 -16.05 2.42 -11.09
CA GLY A 268 -14.58 2.35 -11.03
C GLY A 268 -13.98 1.61 -12.23
N LEU A 269 -14.57 0.48 -12.62
CA LEU A 269 -14.13 -0.28 -13.78
C LEU A 269 -14.32 0.51 -15.09
N TYR A 270 -15.50 1.11 -15.28
CA TYR A 270 -15.81 1.93 -16.44
C TYR A 270 -14.82 3.10 -16.62
N ASN A 271 -14.52 3.81 -15.53
CA ASN A 271 -13.54 4.90 -15.58
C ASN A 271 -12.12 4.41 -15.90
N SER A 272 -11.74 3.22 -15.42
CA SER A 272 -10.43 2.64 -15.76
C SER A 272 -10.36 2.19 -17.23
N ILE A 273 -11.44 1.62 -17.78
CA ILE A 273 -11.55 1.25 -19.20
C ILE A 273 -11.42 2.50 -20.07
N LYS A 274 -12.14 3.56 -19.75
CA LYS A 274 -12.06 4.86 -20.46
C LYS A 274 -10.71 5.58 -20.33
N GLY A 275 -9.82 5.11 -19.46
CA GLY A 275 -8.53 5.77 -19.23
C GLY A 275 -8.59 7.00 -18.33
N ASN A 276 -9.72 7.25 -17.67
CA ASN A 276 -9.87 8.34 -16.72
C ASN A 276 -8.93 8.13 -15.51
N LYS A 277 -8.46 9.23 -14.92
CA LYS A 277 -7.61 9.18 -13.72
C LYS A 277 -8.34 8.51 -12.55
N SER A 278 -7.58 7.98 -11.60
CA SER A 278 -8.08 7.48 -10.32
C SER A 278 -8.49 8.66 -9.41
N PHE A 279 -9.61 9.31 -9.74
CA PHE A 279 -9.99 10.63 -9.23
C PHE A 279 -10.87 10.62 -7.99
N LEU A 280 -11.65 9.56 -7.73
CA LEU A 280 -12.65 9.55 -6.67
C LEU A 280 -12.01 9.82 -5.30
N ARG A 281 -12.61 10.76 -4.54
CA ARG A 281 -12.18 11.11 -3.18
C ARG A 281 -13.38 11.10 -2.24
N LEU A 282 -13.12 10.95 -0.94
CA LEU A 282 -14.18 10.80 0.07
C LEU A 282 -15.14 12.00 0.11
N ASN A 283 -14.63 13.20 -0.08
CA ASN A 283 -15.42 14.45 -0.12
C ASN A 283 -16.24 14.63 -1.41
N GLN A 284 -16.00 13.81 -2.42
CA GLN A 284 -16.74 13.83 -3.70
C GLN A 284 -17.90 12.83 -3.74
N ILE A 285 -18.00 11.96 -2.74
CA ILE A 285 -19.13 11.05 -2.61
C ILE A 285 -20.27 11.84 -2.00
N LYS A 286 -21.18 12.32 -2.88
CA LYS A 286 -22.39 13.02 -2.44
C LYS A 286 -23.23 12.12 -1.53
N ASN A 287 -23.79 12.73 -0.52
CA ASN A 287 -24.66 12.09 0.47
C ASN A 287 -26.02 11.73 -0.12
#